data_d9100a2c59634f57e9fbaf892adb7700
#
_entry.id   d9100a2c59634f57e9fbaf892adb7700
#
_cell.length_a   1.000
_cell.length_b   1.000
_cell.length_c   1.000
_cell.angle_alpha   90.00
_cell.angle_beta   90.00
_cell.angle_gamma   90.00
#
_symmetry.space_group_name_H-M   'P 1'
#
loop_
_entity.id
_entity.type
_entity.pdbx_description
1 polymer ?
#
loop_
_entity_poly.entity_id
_entity_poly.type
_entity_poly.pdbx_seq_one_letter_code
_entity_poly.pdbx_strand_id
1 'polypeptide(L)'
;MKKDINWMLIESVVRRTVQKLHDSPEREIRNLIDLGLSFADGRFQRKFLKASQKMLRNEKSAYYPLIKDVVSHVDEERLVTFGMNLGYNGCTRGAKTIRQIEQEEGFNIPWALSFSLNPAQIENGCYSSVIHQGTELGIYVYLM
;
A
#
# COMPACT_ATOMS: atom_id res chain seq x y z
N MET A 1 -8.09 6.26 -14.63
CA MET A 1 -7.75 7.07 -13.42
C MET A 1 -6.86 8.23 -13.86
N LYS A 2 -7.29 9.48 -13.68
CA LYS A 2 -6.42 10.65 -13.98
C LYS A 2 -5.32 10.69 -12.91
N LYS A 3 -4.06 10.57 -13.35
CA LYS A 3 -2.89 10.76 -12.50
C LYS A 3 -2.78 12.26 -12.21
N ASP A 4 -2.96 12.67 -10.96
CA ASP A 4 -2.74 14.05 -10.55
C ASP A 4 -1.24 14.31 -10.32
N ILE A 5 -0.85 15.58 -10.17
CA ILE A 5 0.55 15.97 -9.97
C ILE A 5 1.13 15.31 -8.71
N ASN A 6 0.35 15.20 -7.64
CA ASN A 6 0.80 14.58 -6.38
C ASN A 6 1.07 13.08 -6.59
N TRP A 7 0.21 12.40 -7.36
CA TRP A 7 0.41 10.99 -7.71
C TRP A 7 1.74 10.78 -8.46
N MET A 8 2.01 11.62 -9.46
CA MET A 8 3.26 11.53 -10.26
C MET A 8 4.52 11.81 -9.42
N LEU A 9 4.46 12.78 -8.53
CA LEU A 9 5.57 13.10 -7.63
C LEU A 9 5.87 11.94 -6.68
N ILE A 10 4.84 11.37 -6.06
CA ILE A 10 4.97 10.24 -5.14
C ILE A 10 5.46 9.00 -5.87
N GLU A 11 4.92 8.70 -7.06
CA GLU A 11 5.40 7.58 -7.89
C GLU A 11 6.90 7.73 -8.20
N SER A 12 7.34 8.92 -8.59
CA SER A 12 8.75 9.18 -8.87
C SER A 12 9.65 8.92 -7.65
N VAL A 13 9.21 9.32 -6.46
CA VAL A 13 9.95 9.08 -5.22
C VAL A 13 9.95 7.59 -4.87
N VAL A 14 8.80 6.91 -4.96
CA VAL A 14 8.69 5.47 -4.70
C VAL A 14 9.59 4.70 -5.67
N ARG A 15 9.53 4.98 -6.95
CA ARG A 15 10.38 4.36 -7.97
C ARG A 15 11.87 4.53 -7.67
N ARG A 16 12.30 5.75 -7.37
CA ARG A 16 13.69 6.03 -7.00
C ARG A 16 14.12 5.27 -5.73
N THR A 17 13.22 5.14 -4.77
CA THR A 17 13.49 4.39 -3.54
C THR A 17 13.62 2.90 -3.83
N VAL A 18 12.70 2.33 -4.63
CA VAL A 18 12.74 0.92 -5.03
C VAL A 18 14.05 0.59 -5.74
N GLN A 19 14.50 1.44 -6.68
CA GLN A 19 15.79 1.26 -7.37
C GLN A 19 16.99 1.20 -6.42
N LYS A 20 16.94 1.97 -5.33
CA LYS A 20 18.01 2.01 -4.32
C LYS A 20 17.90 0.91 -3.25
N LEU A 21 16.78 0.19 -3.18
CA LEU A 21 16.60 -0.91 -2.23
C LEU A 21 17.61 -2.04 -2.42
N HIS A 22 18.13 -2.26 -3.62
CA HIS A 22 19.17 -3.25 -3.89
C HIS A 22 20.50 -2.88 -3.19
N ASP A 23 20.84 -1.60 -3.14
CA ASP A 23 22.12 -1.14 -2.59
C ASP A 23 22.07 -0.91 -1.08
N SER A 24 20.97 -0.38 -0.58
CA SER A 24 20.82 0.04 0.83
C SER A 24 19.39 -0.20 1.35
N PRO A 25 18.93 -1.46 1.44
CA PRO A 25 17.53 -1.77 1.76
C PRO A 25 17.11 -1.21 3.13
N GLU A 26 17.99 -1.26 4.15
CA GLU A 26 17.69 -0.80 5.49
C GLU A 26 17.41 0.71 5.54
N ARG A 27 18.20 1.48 4.79
CA ARG A 27 18.06 2.94 4.72
C ARG A 27 16.83 3.34 3.90
N GLU A 28 16.68 2.75 2.73
CA GLU A 28 15.65 3.16 1.78
C GLU A 28 14.25 2.77 2.25
N ILE A 29 14.08 1.62 2.94
CA ILE A 29 12.79 1.28 3.52
C ILE A 29 12.41 2.23 4.67
N ARG A 30 13.37 2.68 5.49
CA ARG A 30 13.12 3.70 6.52
C ARG A 30 12.71 5.02 5.91
N ASN A 31 13.41 5.46 4.85
CA ASN A 31 13.05 6.68 4.11
C ASN A 31 11.63 6.61 3.54
N LEU A 32 11.23 5.45 3.02
CA LEU A 32 9.90 5.24 2.48
C LEU A 32 8.81 5.34 3.56
N ILE A 33 9.06 4.81 4.75
CA ILE A 33 8.14 4.91 5.88
C ILE A 33 8.05 6.35 6.40
N ASP A 34 9.18 7.05 6.47
CA ASP A 34 9.21 8.45 6.89
C ASP A 34 8.47 9.35 5.88
N LEU A 35 8.63 9.07 4.59
CA LEU A 35 7.83 9.69 3.54
C LEU A 35 6.34 9.40 3.72
N GLY A 36 5.97 8.15 3.94
CA GLY A 36 4.58 7.76 4.21
C GLY A 36 3.98 8.51 5.40
N LEU A 37 4.76 8.68 6.47
CA LEU A 37 4.35 9.46 7.65
C LEU A 37 4.10 10.94 7.35
N SER A 38 4.85 11.53 6.43
CA SER A 38 4.66 12.94 6.04
C SER A 38 3.34 13.17 5.29
N PHE A 39 2.82 12.13 4.62
CA PHE A 39 1.53 12.16 3.90
C PHE A 39 0.38 11.54 4.68
N ALA A 40 0.63 10.93 5.85
CA ALA A 40 -0.40 10.27 6.64
C ALA A 40 -1.31 11.31 7.32
N ASP A 41 -2.56 11.35 6.89
CA ASP A 41 -3.57 12.28 7.42
C ASP A 41 -4.50 11.62 8.44
N GLY A 42 -4.64 10.30 8.41
CA GLY A 42 -5.52 9.54 9.28
C GLY A 42 -4.84 9.00 10.55
N ARG A 43 -5.63 8.87 11.63
CA ARG A 43 -5.15 8.30 12.91
C ARG A 43 -4.62 6.87 12.75
N PHE A 44 -5.28 6.04 11.94
CA PHE A 44 -4.89 4.66 11.66
C PHE A 44 -3.56 4.62 10.90
N GLN A 45 -3.44 5.38 9.81
CA GLN A 45 -2.23 5.44 8.99
C GLN A 45 -1.01 5.85 9.81
N ARG A 46 -1.16 6.90 10.63
CA ARG A 46 -0.09 7.36 11.53
C ARG A 46 0.32 6.30 12.54
N LYS A 47 -0.64 5.57 13.14
CA LYS A 47 -0.33 4.47 14.08
C LYS A 47 0.42 3.34 13.38
N PHE A 48 -0.05 2.91 12.22
CA PHE A 48 0.57 1.86 11.42
C PHE A 48 2.01 2.22 11.05
N LEU A 49 2.21 3.39 10.44
CA LEU A 49 3.54 3.84 9.99
C LEU A 49 4.50 4.08 11.16
N LYS A 50 4.02 4.60 12.29
CA LYS A 50 4.84 4.72 13.51
C LYS A 50 5.23 3.37 14.09
N ALA A 51 4.35 2.38 14.06
CA ALA A 51 4.69 1.01 14.47
C ALA A 51 5.74 0.41 13.55
N SER A 52 5.59 0.57 12.24
CA SER A 52 6.58 0.13 11.24
C SER A 52 7.93 0.82 11.44
N GLN A 53 7.95 2.13 11.67
CA GLN A 53 9.16 2.89 11.98
C GLN A 53 9.86 2.35 13.23
N LYS A 54 9.10 2.07 14.30
CA LYS A 54 9.66 1.48 15.53
C LYS A 54 10.27 0.11 15.29
N MET A 55 9.63 -0.75 14.50
CA MET A 55 10.14 -2.07 14.15
C MET A 55 11.44 -2.01 13.35
N LEU A 56 11.57 -1.02 12.46
CA LEU A 56 12.74 -0.85 11.59
C LEU A 56 13.87 0.00 12.20
N ARG A 57 13.68 0.60 13.38
CA ARG A 57 14.77 1.22 14.15
C ARG A 57 15.77 0.20 14.68
N ASN A 58 15.33 -1.02 14.92
CA ASN A 58 16.22 -2.11 15.31
C ASN A 58 16.97 -2.63 14.08
N GLU A 59 18.26 -2.39 13.99
CA GLU A 59 19.11 -2.85 12.88
C GLU A 59 19.16 -4.38 12.74
N LYS A 60 18.83 -5.12 13.80
CA LYS A 60 18.70 -6.58 13.81
C LYS A 60 17.27 -7.06 13.57
N SER A 61 16.39 -6.20 13.08
CA SER A 61 15.00 -6.55 12.79
C SER A 61 14.93 -7.70 11.78
N ALA A 62 14.15 -8.73 12.08
CA ALA A 62 13.87 -9.84 11.17
C ALA A 62 13.19 -9.41 9.85
N TYR A 63 12.66 -8.20 9.77
CA TYR A 63 12.07 -7.66 8.54
C TYR A 63 13.12 -7.31 7.47
N TYR A 64 14.36 -6.97 7.85
CA TYR A 64 15.40 -6.66 6.86
C TYR A 64 15.79 -7.82 5.95
N PRO A 65 16.01 -9.04 6.46
CA PRO A 65 16.21 -10.21 5.60
C PRO A 65 15.02 -10.46 4.66
N LEU A 66 13.76 -10.30 5.14
CA LEU A 66 12.56 -10.44 4.31
C LEU A 66 12.50 -9.38 3.20
N ILE A 67 12.82 -8.13 3.51
CA ILE A 67 12.87 -7.05 2.53
C ILE A 67 13.93 -7.36 1.45
N LYS A 68 15.12 -7.79 1.86
CA LYS A 68 16.20 -8.16 0.94
C LYS A 68 15.78 -9.31 0.02
N ASP A 69 15.13 -10.32 0.57
CA ASP A 69 14.62 -11.46 -0.18
C ASP A 69 13.59 -11.01 -1.22
N VAL A 70 12.58 -10.24 -0.81
CA VAL A 70 11.56 -9.68 -1.71
C VAL A 70 12.20 -8.85 -2.83
N VAL A 71 13.12 -7.95 -2.50
CA VAL A 71 13.79 -7.08 -3.47
C VAL A 71 14.63 -7.89 -4.47
N SER A 72 15.20 -9.02 -4.07
CA SER A 72 16.02 -9.86 -4.97
C SER A 72 15.20 -10.73 -5.93
N HIS A 73 13.93 -10.99 -5.63
CA HIS A 73 13.08 -11.92 -6.41
C HIS A 73 11.90 -11.25 -7.10
N VAL A 74 11.48 -10.06 -6.68
CA VAL A 74 10.31 -9.38 -7.21
C VAL A 74 10.74 -8.28 -8.19
N ASP A 75 10.11 -8.26 -9.33
CA ASP A 75 10.32 -7.24 -10.36
C ASP A 75 10.09 -5.81 -9.83
N GLU A 76 10.94 -4.87 -10.25
CA GLU A 76 10.94 -3.48 -9.80
C GLU A 76 9.58 -2.79 -10.03
N GLU A 77 8.96 -2.98 -11.19
CA GLU A 77 7.67 -2.38 -11.51
C GLU A 77 6.54 -2.91 -10.61
N ARG A 78 6.62 -4.17 -10.21
CA ARG A 78 5.69 -4.76 -9.24
C ARG A 78 5.89 -4.18 -7.85
N LEU A 79 7.13 -3.95 -7.42
CA LEU A 79 7.43 -3.29 -6.14
C LEU A 79 6.93 -1.85 -6.13
N VAL A 80 7.12 -1.10 -7.21
CA VAL A 80 6.59 0.26 -7.36
C VAL A 80 5.06 0.24 -7.31
N THR A 81 4.42 -0.66 -8.05
CA THR A 81 2.97 -0.81 -8.07
C THR A 81 2.43 -1.15 -6.68
N PHE A 82 3.07 -2.08 -5.97
CA PHE A 82 2.72 -2.43 -4.60
C PHE A 82 2.85 -1.23 -3.65
N GLY A 83 3.98 -0.51 -3.71
CA GLY A 83 4.23 0.67 -2.89
C GLY A 83 3.20 1.79 -3.13
N MET A 84 2.83 2.02 -4.40
CA MET A 84 1.80 2.99 -4.77
C MET A 84 0.40 2.56 -4.31
N ASN A 85 0.05 1.28 -4.48
CA ASN A 85 -1.26 0.79 -4.09
C ASN A 85 -1.43 0.74 -2.57
N LEU A 86 -0.45 0.23 -1.84
CA LEU A 86 -0.53 0.18 -0.38
C LEU A 86 -0.37 1.57 0.24
N GLY A 87 0.68 2.30 -0.15
CA GLY A 87 1.03 3.59 0.45
C GLY A 87 0.09 4.72 0.03
N TYR A 88 0.10 5.08 -1.25
CA TYR A 88 -0.66 6.24 -1.73
C TYR A 88 -2.14 5.94 -1.91
N ASN A 89 -2.48 4.90 -2.69
CA ASN A 89 -3.87 4.59 -2.96
C ASN A 89 -4.59 4.08 -1.70
N GLY A 90 -4.05 3.09 -0.99
CA GLY A 90 -4.69 2.50 0.18
C GLY A 90 -4.68 3.41 1.42
N CYS A 91 -3.50 3.89 1.82
CA CYS A 91 -3.34 4.63 3.08
C CYS A 91 -3.66 6.13 2.98
N THR A 92 -3.76 6.71 1.78
CA THR A 92 -4.02 8.15 1.60
C THR A 92 -5.33 8.40 0.85
N ARG A 93 -5.33 8.20 -0.44
CA ARG A 93 -6.48 8.51 -1.30
C ARG A 93 -7.69 7.64 -0.97
N GLY A 94 -7.53 6.32 -0.95
CA GLY A 94 -8.62 5.38 -0.67
C GLY A 94 -9.19 5.57 0.72
N ALA A 95 -8.32 5.71 1.73
CA ALA A 95 -8.78 6.00 3.10
C ALA A 95 -9.55 7.31 3.23
N LYS A 96 -9.24 8.32 2.41
CA LYS A 96 -10.03 9.58 2.34
C LYS A 96 -11.40 9.33 1.70
N THR A 97 -11.44 8.60 0.58
CA THR A 97 -12.67 8.23 -0.12
C THR A 97 -13.60 7.41 0.79
N ILE A 98 -13.06 6.39 1.46
CA ILE A 98 -13.80 5.58 2.43
C ILE A 98 -14.47 6.47 3.49
N ARG A 99 -13.70 7.34 4.14
CA ARG A 99 -14.25 8.24 5.19
C ARG A 99 -15.34 9.16 4.66
N GLN A 100 -15.19 9.65 3.43
CA GLN A 100 -16.20 10.51 2.82
C GLN A 100 -17.50 9.74 2.58
N ILE A 101 -17.42 8.56 1.99
CA ILE A 101 -18.61 7.73 1.72
C ILE A 101 -19.26 7.28 3.05
N GLU A 102 -18.47 6.89 4.05
CA GLU A 102 -18.98 6.53 5.39
C GLU A 102 -19.78 7.69 6.03
N GLN A 103 -19.32 8.93 5.85
CA GLN A 103 -20.04 10.11 6.36
C GLN A 103 -21.31 10.41 5.56
N GLU A 104 -21.31 10.22 4.25
CA GLU A 104 -22.44 10.48 3.37
C GLU A 104 -23.53 9.40 3.50
N GLU A 105 -23.12 8.13 3.57
CA GLU A 105 -24.04 6.99 3.47
C GLU A 105 -24.37 6.37 4.85
N GLY A 106 -23.60 6.67 5.89
CA GLY A 106 -23.86 6.22 7.26
C GLY A 106 -23.55 4.75 7.56
N PHE A 107 -22.75 4.08 6.73
CA PHE A 107 -22.27 2.70 6.98
C PHE A 107 -20.74 2.61 6.92
N ASN A 108 -20.17 1.62 7.60
CA ASN A 108 -18.73 1.41 7.62
C ASN A 108 -18.23 0.65 6.39
N ILE A 109 -17.12 1.09 5.82
CA ILE A 109 -16.45 0.45 4.69
C ILE A 109 -15.12 -0.15 5.17
N PRO A 110 -14.83 -1.45 4.90
CA PRO A 110 -13.58 -2.05 5.28
C PRO A 110 -12.42 -1.46 4.48
N TRP A 111 -11.27 -1.26 5.13
CA TRP A 111 -10.05 -0.79 4.46
C TRP A 111 -9.39 -1.86 3.58
N ALA A 112 -9.58 -3.14 3.93
CA ALA A 112 -9.04 -4.28 3.20
C ALA A 112 -10.08 -5.41 3.11
N LEU A 113 -10.02 -6.18 2.04
CA LEU A 113 -10.81 -7.41 1.86
C LEU A 113 -9.89 -8.62 1.80
N SER A 114 -10.32 -9.72 2.43
CA SER A 114 -9.65 -11.01 2.31
C SER A 114 -10.55 -11.99 1.56
N PHE A 115 -10.00 -12.63 0.53
CA PHE A 115 -10.69 -13.63 -0.27
C PHE A 115 -10.23 -15.03 0.07
N SER A 116 -11.19 -15.94 0.29
CA SER A 116 -10.94 -17.37 0.22
C SER A 116 -11.10 -17.81 -1.24
N LEU A 117 -9.99 -18.15 -1.89
CA LEU A 117 -9.99 -18.41 -3.33
C LEU A 117 -10.64 -19.77 -3.66
N ASN A 118 -11.54 -19.75 -4.65
CA ASN A 118 -12.15 -20.94 -5.24
C ASN A 118 -11.89 -20.93 -6.75
N PRO A 119 -11.31 -22.01 -7.33
CA PRO A 119 -10.98 -22.08 -8.76
C PRO A 119 -12.17 -21.75 -9.67
N ALA A 120 -13.35 -22.26 -9.41
CA ALA A 120 -14.55 -22.01 -10.20
C ALA A 120 -14.98 -20.52 -10.19
N GLN A 121 -14.73 -19.82 -9.10
CA GLN A 121 -15.03 -18.39 -8.97
C GLN A 121 -13.95 -17.50 -9.64
N ILE A 122 -12.72 -17.99 -9.75
CA ILE A 122 -11.66 -17.31 -10.50
C ILE A 122 -12.02 -17.28 -11.99
N GLU A 123 -12.43 -18.41 -12.54
CA GLU A 123 -12.75 -18.54 -13.97
C GLU A 123 -13.94 -17.68 -14.40
N ASN A 124 -14.93 -17.50 -13.55
CA ASN A 124 -16.11 -16.67 -13.87
C ASN A 124 -15.95 -15.16 -13.60
N GLY A 125 -14.77 -14.71 -13.19
CA GLY A 125 -14.46 -13.30 -12.97
C GLY A 125 -15.12 -12.66 -11.73
N CYS A 126 -15.68 -13.45 -10.82
CA CYS A 126 -16.36 -12.96 -9.62
C CYS A 126 -15.45 -12.04 -8.77
N TYR A 127 -14.20 -12.44 -8.53
CA TYR A 127 -13.25 -11.63 -7.76
C TYR A 127 -12.90 -10.31 -8.45
N SER A 128 -12.76 -10.31 -9.77
CA SER A 128 -12.50 -9.08 -10.54
C SER A 128 -13.63 -8.06 -10.38
N SER A 129 -14.88 -8.52 -10.38
CA SER A 129 -16.05 -7.67 -10.15
C SER A 129 -16.04 -7.05 -8.76
N VAL A 130 -15.76 -7.85 -7.72
CA VAL A 130 -15.68 -7.36 -6.33
C VAL A 130 -14.53 -6.37 -6.15
N ILE A 131 -13.36 -6.64 -6.75
CA ILE A 131 -12.21 -5.73 -6.72
C ILE A 131 -12.55 -4.40 -7.38
N HIS A 132 -13.22 -4.43 -8.54
CA HIS A 132 -13.64 -3.21 -9.24
C HIS A 132 -14.56 -2.35 -8.36
N GLN A 133 -15.63 -2.95 -7.81
CA GLN A 133 -16.55 -2.26 -6.90
C GLN A 133 -15.86 -1.75 -5.64
N GLY A 134 -14.98 -2.57 -5.04
CA GLY A 134 -14.20 -2.16 -3.89
C GLY A 134 -13.30 -0.96 -4.17
N THR A 135 -12.71 -0.90 -5.36
CA THR A 135 -11.87 0.23 -5.78
C THR A 135 -12.68 1.53 -5.91
N GLU A 136 -13.93 1.46 -6.36
CA GLU A 136 -14.86 2.61 -6.41
C GLU A 136 -15.16 3.13 -5.00
N LEU A 137 -15.27 2.23 -4.02
CA LEU A 137 -15.43 2.57 -2.60
C LEU A 137 -14.14 3.05 -1.92
N GLY A 138 -12.99 2.99 -2.59
CA GLY A 138 -11.69 3.38 -2.03
C GLY A 138 -10.89 2.24 -1.41
N ILE A 139 -11.30 0.97 -1.59
CA ILE A 139 -10.57 -0.20 -1.10
C ILE A 139 -9.49 -0.57 -2.12
N TYR A 140 -8.23 -0.53 -1.70
CA TYR A 140 -7.06 -0.86 -2.53
C TYR A 140 -6.23 -2.01 -1.99
N VAL A 141 -6.61 -2.62 -0.88
CA VAL A 141 -5.88 -3.71 -0.22
C VAL A 141 -6.72 -4.99 -0.28
N TYR A 142 -6.20 -6.00 -0.97
CA TYR A 142 -6.84 -7.30 -1.15
C TYR A 142 -5.85 -8.39 -0.77
N LEU A 143 -6.26 -9.27 0.16
CA LEU A 143 -5.51 -10.44 0.61
C LEU A 143 -6.12 -11.69 -0.05
N MET A 144 -5.27 -12.51 -0.68
CA MET A 144 -5.67 -13.71 -1.41
C MET A 144 -4.91 -14.93 -0.89
#